data_0f4993dcf662fe5c8dcadb091d7b7eed
#
_entry.id   0f4993dcf662fe5c8dcadb091d7b7eed
#
_cell.length_a   1.000
_cell.length_b   1.000
_cell.length_c   1.000
_cell.angle_alpha   90.00
_cell.angle_beta   90.00
_cell.angle_gamma   90.00
#
_symmetry.space_group_name_H-M   'P 1'
#
loop_
_entity.id
_entity.type
_entity.pdbx_description
1 polymer ?
#
loop_
_entity_poly.entity_id
_entity_poly.type
_entity_poly.pdbx_seq_one_letter_code
_entity_poly.pdbx_strand_id
1 'polypeptide(L)'
;MSNNTKLIKKILIAAAMLVCFIALAVLSRERAAGNAANATESITTESGTAESNATESTAADSSVTEENQAENDEQALTAYWSADSAAAQSLRDYVAKVTDEANADSFIPVKDRIAVFDMDGTLTCETFYTYYDTMMFIEYCLYDHPDQVSEELKQAAEEIKPGYKADETLARNFAKAYAGMTVDEFYEYAVEFGKKYTDSFNNMRYIDGFYLPMVELVEYLYENDFTIYVISGTERTTTRAIVANSPIKDYVTPNHVIGTDFEIKQPGYEDVASNMDFKYADGDDLVLTGGFIQKNLNANKSIYVEREIGQRPVLAFGNSGSDTSMMNYAIDSRNQYLAEAYMIVADDSVREWGTADWAEKSAEYTEMGYVPISMEKDFAKIYPDTITKAAEQYVEREQVSEPEEEEELANAA
;
A
#
# COMPACT_ATOMS: atom_id res chain seq x y z
N MET A 1 -35.37 6.25 -42.68
CA MET A 1 -36.13 5.64 -41.56
C MET A 1 -36.65 6.75 -40.66
N SER A 2 -37.95 6.82 -40.47
CA SER A 2 -38.63 7.92 -39.74
C SER A 2 -38.21 7.95 -38.26
N ASN A 3 -38.17 9.13 -37.65
CA ASN A 3 -37.88 9.33 -36.22
C ASN A 3 -38.78 8.50 -35.30
N ASN A 4 -39.99 8.18 -35.72
CA ASN A 4 -40.91 7.33 -34.98
C ASN A 4 -40.41 5.87 -34.84
N THR A 5 -39.73 5.31 -35.85
CA THR A 5 -39.21 3.93 -35.79
C THR A 5 -38.02 3.82 -34.77
N LYS A 6 -37.22 4.89 -34.63
CA LYS A 6 -36.14 4.93 -33.61
C LYS A 6 -36.68 5.07 -32.19
N LEU A 7 -37.79 5.80 -32.03
CA LEU A 7 -38.44 5.98 -30.72
C LEU A 7 -39.10 4.68 -30.26
N ILE A 8 -39.80 3.99 -31.14
CA ILE A 8 -40.46 2.69 -30.85
C ILE A 8 -39.42 1.63 -30.45
N LYS A 9 -38.24 1.57 -31.15
CA LYS A 9 -37.14 0.67 -30.74
C LYS A 9 -36.58 0.97 -29.35
N LYS A 10 -36.42 2.25 -28.99
CA LYS A 10 -35.94 2.65 -27.65
C LYS A 10 -36.95 2.25 -26.55
N ILE A 11 -38.24 2.42 -26.80
CA ILE A 11 -39.29 2.04 -25.86
C ILE A 11 -39.34 0.51 -25.67
N LEU A 12 -39.21 -0.28 -26.74
CA LEU A 12 -39.18 -1.75 -26.66
C LEU A 12 -37.96 -2.28 -25.92
N ILE A 13 -36.78 -1.64 -26.09
CA ILE A 13 -35.56 -2.01 -25.35
C ILE A 13 -35.70 -1.68 -23.85
N ALA A 14 -36.26 -0.52 -23.52
CA ALA A 14 -36.52 -0.14 -22.13
C ALA A 14 -37.52 -1.06 -21.43
N ALA A 15 -38.59 -1.47 -22.14
CA ALA A 15 -39.56 -2.42 -21.62
C ALA A 15 -38.96 -3.83 -21.42
N ALA A 16 -38.09 -4.29 -22.31
CA ALA A 16 -37.41 -5.57 -22.18
C ALA A 16 -36.44 -5.56 -20.98
N MET A 17 -35.69 -4.47 -20.76
CA MET A 17 -34.84 -4.34 -19.58
C MET A 17 -35.61 -4.33 -18.27
N LEU A 18 -36.77 -3.68 -18.22
CA LEU A 18 -37.62 -3.65 -17.03
C LEU A 18 -38.16 -5.05 -16.68
N VAL A 19 -38.53 -5.84 -17.67
CA VAL A 19 -38.98 -7.22 -17.45
C VAL A 19 -37.85 -8.12 -16.94
N CYS A 20 -36.62 -7.96 -17.46
CA CYS A 20 -35.44 -8.66 -16.93
C CYS A 20 -35.13 -8.28 -15.50
N PHE A 21 -35.25 -7.00 -15.11
CA PHE A 21 -35.03 -6.55 -13.72
C PHE A 21 -36.07 -7.13 -12.76
N ILE A 22 -37.32 -7.20 -13.15
CA ILE A 22 -38.40 -7.82 -12.34
C ILE A 22 -38.15 -9.32 -12.19
N ALA A 23 -37.73 -10.03 -13.24
CA ALA A 23 -37.44 -11.47 -13.19
C ALA A 23 -36.24 -11.78 -12.26
N LEU A 24 -35.18 -10.94 -12.30
CA LEU A 24 -34.03 -11.05 -11.41
C LEU A 24 -34.39 -10.79 -9.93
N ALA A 25 -35.29 -9.83 -9.67
CA ALA A 25 -35.76 -9.53 -8.32
C ALA A 25 -36.62 -10.64 -7.72
N VAL A 26 -37.41 -11.35 -8.54
CA VAL A 26 -38.20 -12.52 -8.12
C VAL A 26 -37.30 -13.71 -7.81
N LEU A 27 -36.29 -14.00 -8.66
CA LEU A 27 -35.34 -15.09 -8.45
C LEU A 27 -34.46 -14.88 -7.21
N SER A 28 -34.11 -13.62 -6.90
CA SER A 28 -33.33 -13.30 -5.68
C SER A 28 -34.18 -13.50 -4.42
N ARG A 29 -35.49 -13.24 -4.49
CA ARG A 29 -36.43 -13.44 -3.38
C ARG A 29 -36.71 -14.92 -3.09
N GLU A 30 -36.79 -15.74 -4.12
CA GLU A 30 -36.95 -17.20 -3.97
C GLU A 30 -35.68 -17.87 -3.42
N ARG A 31 -34.48 -17.36 -3.78
CA ARG A 31 -33.22 -17.85 -3.23
C ARG A 31 -33.06 -17.49 -1.73
N ALA A 32 -33.52 -16.32 -1.32
CA ALA A 32 -33.52 -15.91 0.09
C ALA A 32 -34.50 -16.73 0.94
N ALA A 33 -35.67 -17.10 0.38
CA ALA A 33 -36.64 -17.96 1.06
C ALA A 33 -36.17 -19.44 1.17
N GLY A 34 -35.43 -19.94 0.17
CA GLY A 34 -34.86 -21.30 0.18
C GLY A 34 -33.74 -21.48 1.21
N ASN A 35 -32.93 -20.43 1.46
CA ASN A 35 -31.89 -20.47 2.47
C ASN A 35 -32.41 -20.37 3.93
N ALA A 36 -33.60 -19.77 4.13
CA ALA A 36 -34.21 -19.70 5.45
C ALA A 36 -34.86 -21.05 5.87
N ALA A 37 -35.27 -21.87 4.90
CA ALA A 37 -35.86 -23.19 5.17
C ALA A 37 -34.85 -24.28 5.52
N ASN A 38 -33.61 -24.18 5.07
CA ASN A 38 -32.51 -25.13 5.37
C ASN A 38 -31.79 -24.89 6.68
N ALA A 39 -32.05 -23.79 7.38
CA ALA A 39 -31.40 -23.45 8.65
C ALA A 39 -32.15 -24.03 9.88
N THR A 40 -33.31 -24.70 9.70
CA THR A 40 -34.16 -25.13 10.82
C THR A 40 -34.17 -26.65 11.06
N GLU A 41 -33.38 -27.45 10.36
CA GLU A 41 -33.45 -28.91 10.44
C GLU A 41 -32.22 -29.65 11.00
N SER A 42 -31.34 -29.01 11.76
CA SER A 42 -30.20 -29.71 12.39
C SER A 42 -29.93 -29.36 13.82
N ILE A 43 -30.91 -29.47 14.71
CA ILE A 43 -30.67 -29.56 16.17
C ILE A 43 -31.72 -30.53 16.75
N THR A 44 -31.42 -31.83 16.81
CA THR A 44 -31.92 -32.71 17.87
C THR A 44 -31.02 -33.93 18.06
N THR A 45 -30.72 -34.17 19.33
CA THR A 45 -30.15 -35.35 19.99
C THR A 45 -28.65 -35.52 20.01
N GLU A 46 -28.02 -35.23 21.15
CA GLU A 46 -27.70 -36.27 22.14
C GLU A 46 -27.43 -35.67 23.55
N SER A 47 -28.13 -36.20 24.50
CA SER A 47 -27.97 -35.95 25.92
C SER A 47 -26.86 -36.84 26.51
N GLY A 48 -25.86 -36.24 27.14
CA GLY A 48 -24.87 -36.92 27.97
C GLY A 48 -24.57 -36.10 29.22
N THR A 49 -25.03 -36.57 30.34
CA THR A 49 -24.84 -36.02 31.70
C THR A 49 -23.36 -36.04 32.11
N ALA A 50 -22.81 -34.93 32.57
CA ALA A 50 -21.69 -34.90 33.48
C ALA A 50 -21.82 -33.70 34.43
N GLU A 51 -21.58 -33.97 35.70
CA GLU A 51 -21.87 -33.16 36.85
C GLU A 51 -21.07 -31.86 36.98
N SER A 52 -21.73 -30.94 37.66
CA SER A 52 -21.24 -29.64 38.13
C SER A 52 -19.96 -29.71 38.95
N ASN A 53 -19.03 -28.78 38.65
CA ASN A 53 -18.23 -28.12 39.67
C ASN A 53 -18.20 -26.61 39.34
N ALA A 54 -19.04 -25.89 40.08
CA ALA A 54 -18.98 -24.45 40.17
C ALA A 54 -17.75 -24.07 40.99
N THR A 55 -16.80 -23.41 40.38
CA THR A 55 -15.81 -22.61 41.09
C THR A 55 -16.09 -21.15 40.75
N GLU A 56 -16.47 -20.40 41.76
CA GLU A 56 -16.56 -18.94 41.75
C GLU A 56 -15.21 -18.37 41.25
N SER A 57 -15.19 -17.79 40.07
CA SER A 57 -14.12 -16.92 39.62
C SER A 57 -14.54 -15.50 39.93
N THR A 58 -13.78 -14.91 40.79
CA THR A 58 -13.96 -13.60 41.43
C THR A 58 -13.79 -12.48 40.37
N ALA A 59 -14.63 -11.45 40.49
CA ALA A 59 -14.62 -10.19 39.74
C ALA A 59 -13.36 -9.29 39.98
N ALA A 60 -12.19 -9.91 40.14
CA ALA A 60 -10.92 -9.22 40.38
C ALA A 60 -9.97 -9.26 39.19
N ASP A 61 -10.34 -9.95 38.07
CA ASP A 61 -9.44 -10.16 36.95
C ASP A 61 -9.72 -9.18 35.77
N SER A 62 -10.91 -8.56 35.69
CA SER A 62 -11.23 -7.56 34.68
C SER A 62 -10.64 -6.17 34.97
N SER A 63 -10.51 -5.79 36.23
CA SER A 63 -9.96 -4.48 36.59
C SER A 63 -8.44 -4.38 36.41
N VAL A 64 -7.72 -5.50 36.52
CA VAL A 64 -6.25 -5.55 36.31
C VAL A 64 -5.90 -5.50 34.82
N THR A 65 -6.76 -6.01 33.96
CA THR A 65 -6.58 -5.93 32.48
C THR A 65 -6.90 -4.54 31.97
N GLU A 66 -7.94 -3.86 32.45
CA GLU A 66 -8.31 -2.50 32.03
C GLU A 66 -7.28 -1.45 32.50
N GLU A 67 -6.76 -1.55 33.74
CA GLU A 67 -5.70 -0.65 34.23
C GLU A 67 -4.37 -0.84 33.42
N ASN A 68 -3.99 -2.08 33.09
CA ASN A 68 -2.78 -2.34 32.32
C ASN A 68 -2.94 -1.90 30.84
N GLN A 69 -4.14 -1.94 30.28
CA GLN A 69 -4.40 -1.48 28.92
C GLN A 69 -4.40 0.05 28.84
N ALA A 70 -5.01 0.73 29.82
CA ALA A 70 -4.99 2.19 29.90
C ALA A 70 -3.56 2.76 30.15
N GLU A 71 -2.73 2.09 30.97
CA GLU A 71 -1.33 2.47 31.18
C GLU A 71 -0.47 2.22 29.89
N ASN A 72 -0.75 1.16 29.13
CA ASN A 72 -0.10 0.90 27.84
C ASN A 72 -0.50 1.94 26.79
N ASP A 73 -1.77 2.35 26.74
CA ASP A 73 -2.24 3.36 25.79
C ASP A 73 -1.68 4.77 26.06
N GLU A 74 -1.48 5.15 27.33
CA GLU A 74 -0.81 6.42 27.68
C GLU A 74 0.69 6.43 27.29
N GLN A 75 1.33 5.26 27.22
CA GLN A 75 2.75 5.11 26.87
C GLN A 75 2.97 4.80 25.37
N ALA A 76 1.92 4.53 24.60
CA ALA A 76 2.02 4.25 23.19
C ALA A 76 2.44 5.51 22.39
N LEU A 77 3.12 5.30 21.27
CA LEU A 77 3.59 6.35 20.36
C LEU A 77 4.47 7.40 21.08
N THR A 78 5.39 6.94 21.92
CA THR A 78 6.31 7.80 22.70
C THR A 78 7.78 7.53 22.46
N ALA A 79 8.14 6.40 21.81
CA ALA A 79 9.52 6.04 21.56
C ALA A 79 10.15 6.93 20.48
N TYR A 80 9.39 7.24 19.43
CA TYR A 80 9.87 7.99 18.27
C TYR A 80 9.02 9.22 17.93
N TRP A 81 7.86 9.41 18.57
CA TRP A 81 7.04 10.62 18.48
C TRP A 81 7.46 11.65 19.53
N SER A 82 7.28 12.91 19.20
CA SER A 82 7.49 13.99 20.16
C SER A 82 6.45 13.94 21.29
N ALA A 83 6.88 14.20 22.51
CA ALA A 83 6.01 14.10 23.69
C ALA A 83 4.79 15.04 23.64
N ASP A 84 4.89 16.13 22.89
CA ASP A 84 3.84 17.14 22.68
C ASP A 84 3.19 17.03 21.29
N SER A 85 3.37 15.90 20.56
CA SER A 85 2.76 15.67 19.28
C SER A 85 1.23 15.58 19.39
N ALA A 86 0.56 16.55 18.77
CA ALA A 86 -0.90 16.56 18.70
C ALA A 86 -1.45 15.43 17.81
N ALA A 87 -0.69 15.03 16.78
CA ALA A 87 -1.05 13.93 15.91
C ALA A 87 -1.00 12.58 16.63
N ALA A 88 0.08 12.32 17.41
CA ALA A 88 0.18 11.13 18.23
C ALA A 88 -0.93 11.06 19.30
N GLN A 89 -1.28 12.20 19.91
CA GLN A 89 -2.39 12.25 20.86
C GLN A 89 -3.73 11.94 20.16
N SER A 90 -3.99 12.54 18.99
CA SER A 90 -5.20 12.25 18.20
C SER A 90 -5.33 10.76 17.87
N LEU A 91 -4.22 10.11 17.49
CA LEU A 91 -4.19 8.68 17.19
C LEU A 91 -4.52 7.82 18.42
N ARG A 92 -3.91 8.12 19.58
CA ARG A 92 -4.24 7.42 20.84
C ARG A 92 -5.71 7.59 21.22
N ASP A 93 -6.21 8.83 21.18
CA ASP A 93 -7.60 9.14 21.49
C ASP A 93 -8.59 8.42 20.56
N TYR A 94 -8.25 8.35 19.24
CA TYR A 94 -9.04 7.62 18.26
C TYR A 94 -9.04 6.13 18.57
N VAL A 95 -7.88 5.49 18.74
CA VAL A 95 -7.77 4.05 19.00
C VAL A 95 -8.51 3.70 20.29
N ALA A 96 -8.24 4.38 21.40
CA ALA A 96 -8.94 4.15 22.67
C ALA A 96 -10.46 4.25 22.51
N LYS A 97 -10.95 5.22 21.74
CA LYS A 97 -12.38 5.44 21.51
C LYS A 97 -13.04 4.33 20.68
N VAL A 98 -12.37 3.82 19.66
CA VAL A 98 -12.98 2.85 18.73
C VAL A 98 -12.77 1.40 19.16
N THR A 99 -11.87 1.15 20.10
CA THR A 99 -11.63 -0.19 20.68
C THR A 99 -12.41 -0.46 21.96
N ASP A 100 -12.94 0.58 22.61
CA ASP A 100 -13.73 0.47 23.84
C ASP A 100 -15.14 -0.11 23.56
N GLU A 101 -15.35 -1.36 23.93
CA GLU A 101 -16.64 -2.06 23.79
C GLU A 101 -17.78 -1.41 24.60
N ALA A 102 -17.45 -0.66 25.67
CA ALA A 102 -18.44 0.07 26.44
C ALA A 102 -18.97 1.30 25.68
N ASN A 103 -18.28 1.78 24.68
CA ASN A 103 -18.64 2.93 23.84
C ASN A 103 -19.39 2.49 22.58
N ALA A 104 -20.62 2.01 22.73
CA ALA A 104 -21.42 1.46 21.64
C ALA A 104 -21.58 2.37 20.42
N ASP A 105 -21.47 3.70 20.58
CA ASP A 105 -21.65 4.67 19.49
C ASP A 105 -20.41 4.79 18.58
N SER A 106 -19.23 4.40 19.06
CA SER A 106 -17.97 4.52 18.32
C SER A 106 -17.17 3.21 18.21
N PHE A 107 -17.55 2.17 18.97
CA PHE A 107 -16.88 0.87 18.92
C PHE A 107 -16.86 0.29 17.51
N ILE A 108 -15.69 -0.13 17.07
CA ILE A 108 -15.49 -0.81 15.78
C ILE A 108 -15.10 -2.26 16.04
N PRO A 109 -15.89 -3.25 15.57
CA PRO A 109 -15.53 -4.66 15.68
C PRO A 109 -14.17 -4.95 15.03
N VAL A 110 -13.37 -5.85 15.60
CA VAL A 110 -12.02 -6.21 15.13
C VAL A 110 -11.96 -6.45 13.62
N LYS A 111 -12.90 -7.20 13.05
CA LYS A 111 -12.96 -7.50 11.60
C LYS A 111 -13.12 -6.27 10.69
N ASP A 112 -13.52 -5.13 11.25
CA ASP A 112 -13.79 -3.88 10.52
C ASP A 112 -12.75 -2.79 10.86
N ARG A 113 -11.77 -3.07 11.75
CA ARG A 113 -10.63 -2.19 12.06
C ARG A 113 -9.58 -2.29 10.96
N ILE A 114 -9.74 -1.53 9.89
CA ILE A 114 -8.82 -1.52 8.75
C ILE A 114 -8.11 -0.18 8.68
N ALA A 115 -6.78 -0.23 8.68
CA ALA A 115 -5.90 0.91 8.44
C ALA A 115 -5.17 0.73 7.11
N VAL A 116 -5.17 1.77 6.26
CA VAL A 116 -4.47 1.78 4.97
C VAL A 116 -3.37 2.83 4.96
N PHE A 117 -2.21 2.47 4.47
CA PHE A 117 -1.03 3.31 4.40
C PHE A 117 -0.53 3.42 2.96
N ASP A 118 -0.25 4.62 2.50
CA ASP A 118 0.69 4.78 1.41
C ASP A 118 2.09 4.33 1.86
N MET A 119 3.01 4.06 0.92
CA MET A 119 4.37 3.61 1.26
C MET A 119 5.38 4.76 1.17
N ASP A 120 5.62 5.25 -0.03
CA ASP A 120 6.68 6.22 -0.31
C ASP A 120 6.32 7.61 0.23
N GLY A 121 7.08 8.14 1.18
CA GLY A 121 6.82 9.39 1.88
C GLY A 121 5.84 9.25 3.06
N THR A 122 5.27 8.06 3.28
CA THR A 122 4.36 7.77 4.38
C THR A 122 4.97 6.77 5.37
N LEU A 123 5.34 5.58 4.92
CA LEU A 123 6.04 4.58 5.73
C LEU A 123 7.55 4.64 5.54
N THR A 124 7.99 4.99 4.33
CA THR A 124 9.39 5.00 3.92
C THR A 124 9.77 6.35 3.33
N CYS A 125 11.07 6.65 3.32
CA CYS A 125 11.64 7.81 2.65
C CYS A 125 11.28 7.84 1.16
N GLU A 126 10.80 8.98 0.67
CA GLU A 126 10.67 9.26 -0.77
C GLU A 126 11.72 10.26 -1.26
N THR A 127 12.50 10.81 -0.34
CA THR A 127 13.45 11.90 -0.62
C THR A 127 14.89 11.39 -0.79
N PHE A 128 15.07 10.12 -1.20
CA PHE A 128 16.37 9.62 -1.63
C PHE A 128 16.93 10.59 -2.68
N TYR A 129 16.45 10.56 -3.81
CA TYR A 129 16.56 11.52 -4.89
C TYR A 129 15.31 11.34 -5.77
N THR A 130 14.75 10.11 -5.77
CA THR A 130 13.43 9.76 -6.30
C THR A 130 12.93 8.47 -5.61
N TYR A 131 11.79 7.93 -6.02
CA TYR A 131 11.17 6.74 -5.43
C TYR A 131 12.02 5.47 -5.59
N TYR A 132 11.81 4.51 -4.70
CA TYR A 132 12.53 3.23 -4.68
C TYR A 132 12.48 2.51 -6.04
N ASP A 133 11.28 2.33 -6.63
CA ASP A 133 11.12 1.66 -7.93
C ASP A 133 11.80 2.42 -9.08
N THR A 134 11.83 3.73 -8.99
CA THR A 134 12.49 4.59 -9.95
C THR A 134 14.02 4.47 -9.86
N MET A 135 14.58 4.46 -8.63
CA MET A 135 16.00 4.21 -8.43
C MET A 135 16.40 2.80 -8.87
N MET A 136 15.56 1.80 -8.58
CA MET A 136 15.76 0.43 -9.02
C MET A 136 15.78 0.32 -10.56
N PHE A 137 14.92 1.03 -11.26
CA PHE A 137 14.89 1.09 -12.72
C PHE A 137 16.15 1.74 -13.31
N ILE A 138 16.62 2.86 -12.72
CA ILE A 138 17.88 3.51 -13.13
C ILE A 138 19.04 2.53 -12.97
N GLU A 139 19.12 1.87 -11.81
CA GLU A 139 20.20 0.94 -11.52
C GLU A 139 20.18 -0.26 -12.46
N TYR A 140 19.00 -0.83 -12.73
CA TYR A 140 18.83 -1.94 -13.67
C TYR A 140 19.28 -1.59 -15.08
N CYS A 141 18.78 -0.46 -15.61
CA CYS A 141 19.01 -0.08 -16.99
C CYS A 141 20.43 0.41 -17.28
N LEU A 142 21.07 1.10 -16.31
CA LEU A 142 22.33 1.80 -16.59
C LEU A 142 23.56 1.08 -16.00
N TYR A 143 23.37 0.23 -14.96
CA TYR A 143 24.50 -0.33 -14.22
C TYR A 143 24.46 -1.85 -14.08
N ASP A 144 23.33 -2.44 -13.68
CA ASP A 144 23.28 -3.89 -13.39
C ASP A 144 23.10 -4.73 -14.66
N HIS A 145 22.22 -4.29 -15.57
CA HIS A 145 21.82 -5.07 -16.75
C HIS A 145 21.71 -4.23 -18.03
N PRO A 146 22.69 -3.34 -18.33
CA PRO A 146 22.61 -2.45 -19.50
C PRO A 146 22.51 -3.20 -20.82
N ASP A 147 23.07 -4.41 -20.93
CA ASP A 147 23.03 -5.24 -22.14
C ASP A 147 21.68 -5.95 -22.36
N GLN A 148 20.81 -5.97 -21.34
CA GLN A 148 19.53 -6.68 -21.39
C GLN A 148 18.36 -5.73 -21.74
N VAL A 149 18.58 -4.42 -21.77
CA VAL A 149 17.56 -3.42 -22.04
C VAL A 149 17.80 -2.68 -23.35
N SER A 150 16.74 -2.14 -23.96
CA SER A 150 16.86 -1.34 -25.18
C SER A 150 17.48 0.02 -24.91
N GLU A 151 18.07 0.63 -25.94
CA GLU A 151 18.59 2.00 -25.86
C GLU A 151 17.51 3.02 -25.48
N GLU A 152 16.24 2.79 -25.88
CA GLU A 152 15.10 3.63 -25.46
C GLU A 152 14.93 3.63 -23.92
N LEU A 153 15.10 2.48 -23.27
CA LEU A 153 14.97 2.35 -21.82
C LEU A 153 16.18 2.94 -21.09
N LYS A 154 17.39 2.79 -21.63
CA LYS A 154 18.59 3.45 -21.09
C LYS A 154 18.42 4.97 -21.13
N GLN A 155 18.03 5.52 -22.28
CA GLN A 155 17.78 6.94 -22.43
C GLN A 155 16.69 7.41 -21.44
N ALA A 156 15.61 6.67 -21.28
CA ALA A 156 14.55 7.01 -20.33
C ALA A 156 15.07 7.02 -18.88
N ALA A 157 16.00 6.12 -18.52
CA ALA A 157 16.64 6.09 -17.20
C ALA A 157 17.61 7.28 -17.01
N GLU A 158 18.37 7.67 -18.03
CA GLU A 158 19.29 8.82 -18.02
C GLU A 158 18.57 10.17 -17.87
N GLU A 159 17.35 10.28 -18.42
CA GLU A 159 16.53 11.49 -18.33
C GLU A 159 15.94 11.72 -16.93
N ILE A 160 15.93 10.71 -16.06
CA ILE A 160 15.43 10.85 -14.69
C ILE A 160 16.44 11.64 -13.86
N LYS A 161 16.06 12.83 -13.43
CA LYS A 161 16.84 13.75 -12.59
C LYS A 161 16.00 14.19 -11.39
N PRO A 162 16.60 14.80 -10.35
CA PRO A 162 15.85 15.32 -9.22
C PRO A 162 14.64 16.16 -9.65
N GLY A 163 13.47 15.86 -9.10
CA GLY A 163 12.21 16.52 -9.47
C GLY A 163 11.50 15.91 -10.66
N TYR A 164 12.01 14.82 -11.27
CA TYR A 164 11.27 14.05 -12.26
C TYR A 164 9.97 13.49 -11.65
N LYS A 165 8.87 13.63 -12.37
CA LYS A 165 7.57 13.16 -11.88
C LYS A 165 7.31 11.75 -12.36
N ALA A 166 7.07 10.84 -11.41
CA ALA A 166 6.59 9.50 -11.73
C ALA A 166 5.19 9.58 -12.33
N ASP A 167 5.04 9.12 -13.57
CA ASP A 167 3.79 9.05 -14.31
C ASP A 167 3.52 7.65 -14.87
N GLU A 168 2.46 7.51 -15.64
CA GLU A 168 2.12 6.25 -16.29
C GLU A 168 3.14 5.85 -17.37
N THR A 169 3.79 6.81 -18.01
CA THR A 169 4.81 6.54 -19.05
C THR A 169 6.03 5.87 -18.40
N LEU A 170 6.48 6.40 -17.26
CA LEU A 170 7.57 5.83 -16.50
C LEU A 170 7.23 4.40 -16.01
N ALA A 171 6.01 4.19 -15.50
CA ALA A 171 5.57 2.86 -15.08
C ALA A 171 5.54 1.84 -16.23
N ARG A 172 5.18 2.26 -17.45
CA ARG A 172 5.26 1.42 -18.65
C ARG A 172 6.71 1.08 -19.03
N ASN A 173 7.65 2.01 -18.84
CA ASN A 173 9.07 1.74 -19.05
C ASN A 173 9.61 0.73 -18.02
N PHE A 174 9.18 0.82 -16.76
CA PHE A 174 9.53 -0.18 -15.75
C PHE A 174 9.03 -1.58 -16.16
N ALA A 175 7.76 -1.71 -16.53
CA ALA A 175 7.21 -2.98 -16.99
C ALA A 175 8.03 -3.58 -18.14
N LYS A 176 8.43 -2.77 -19.13
CA LYS A 176 9.25 -3.21 -20.26
C LYS A 176 10.66 -3.62 -19.85
N ALA A 177 11.28 -2.92 -18.89
CA ALA A 177 12.64 -3.18 -18.48
C ALA A 177 12.79 -4.58 -17.84
N TYR A 178 11.78 -5.02 -17.10
CA TYR A 178 11.79 -6.31 -16.42
C TYR A 178 11.07 -7.42 -17.19
N ALA A 179 10.74 -7.19 -18.48
CA ALA A 179 10.08 -8.18 -19.31
C ALA A 179 10.91 -9.47 -19.43
N GLY A 180 10.26 -10.60 -19.25
CA GLY A 180 10.87 -11.93 -19.31
C GLY A 180 11.39 -12.46 -17.98
N MET A 181 11.50 -11.63 -16.94
CA MET A 181 11.76 -12.11 -15.59
C MET A 181 10.58 -12.91 -15.06
N THR A 182 10.83 -13.98 -14.33
CA THR A 182 9.82 -14.60 -13.47
C THR A 182 9.45 -13.62 -12.33
N VAL A 183 8.28 -13.82 -11.73
CA VAL A 183 7.85 -13.04 -10.56
C VAL A 183 8.86 -13.19 -9.42
N ASP A 184 9.41 -14.38 -9.24
CA ASP A 184 10.39 -14.66 -8.18
C ASP A 184 11.74 -13.99 -8.47
N GLU A 185 12.26 -14.04 -9.72
CA GLU A 185 13.46 -13.30 -10.11
C GLU A 185 13.32 -11.79 -9.92
N PHE A 186 12.17 -11.25 -10.27
CA PHE A 186 11.89 -9.83 -10.09
C PHE A 186 11.80 -9.45 -8.59
N TYR A 187 11.17 -10.29 -7.77
CA TYR A 187 11.15 -10.12 -6.32
C TYR A 187 12.57 -10.14 -5.74
N GLU A 188 13.37 -11.11 -6.12
CA GLU A 188 14.77 -11.24 -5.66
C GLU A 188 15.60 -10.03 -6.09
N TYR A 189 15.44 -9.53 -7.32
CA TYR A 189 16.13 -8.33 -7.78
C TYR A 189 15.74 -7.10 -6.94
N ALA A 190 14.46 -6.92 -6.63
CA ALA A 190 14.01 -5.84 -5.77
C ALA A 190 14.65 -5.93 -4.36
N VAL A 191 14.75 -7.13 -3.77
CA VAL A 191 15.44 -7.34 -2.48
C VAL A 191 16.93 -7.01 -2.58
N GLU A 192 17.61 -7.48 -3.62
CA GLU A 192 19.06 -7.21 -3.81
C GLU A 192 19.33 -5.71 -4.02
N PHE A 193 18.51 -5.03 -4.83
CA PHE A 193 18.59 -3.57 -4.97
C PHE A 193 18.45 -2.87 -3.61
N GLY A 194 17.51 -3.30 -2.77
CA GLY A 194 17.30 -2.75 -1.44
C GLY A 194 18.52 -2.77 -0.52
N LYS A 195 19.49 -3.66 -0.77
CA LYS A 195 20.74 -3.76 0.00
C LYS A 195 21.79 -2.72 -0.41
N LYS A 196 21.62 -2.06 -1.55
CA LYS A 196 22.52 -0.98 -2.01
C LYS A 196 22.35 0.25 -1.13
N TYR A 197 23.43 1.00 -0.94
CA TYR A 197 23.41 2.25 -0.18
C TYR A 197 22.90 3.42 -1.02
N THR A 198 22.15 4.31 -0.39
CA THR A 198 21.69 5.56 -1.02
C THR A 198 22.81 6.60 -1.06
N ASP A 199 22.78 7.51 -2.03
CA ASP A 199 23.68 8.67 -2.07
C ASP A 199 23.16 9.82 -1.18
N SER A 200 21.84 9.87 -0.94
CA SER A 200 21.16 10.95 -0.21
C SER A 200 21.36 10.91 1.30
N PHE A 201 21.77 9.76 1.84
CA PHE A 201 21.98 9.56 3.28
C PHE A 201 23.22 8.72 3.54
N ASN A 202 23.96 9.06 4.59
CA ASN A 202 25.07 8.26 5.08
C ASN A 202 24.54 7.03 5.82
N ASN A 203 25.12 5.86 5.55
CA ASN A 203 24.81 4.59 6.20
C ASN A 203 23.37 4.10 6.04
N MET A 204 22.63 4.57 5.04
CA MET A 204 21.29 4.12 4.71
C MET A 204 21.32 3.24 3.45
N ARG A 205 20.85 2.02 3.54
CA ARG A 205 20.47 1.24 2.36
C ARG A 205 19.04 1.63 1.94
N TYR A 206 18.68 1.39 0.69
CA TYR A 206 17.32 1.71 0.24
C TYR A 206 16.24 1.04 1.10
N ILE A 207 16.49 -0.18 1.58
CA ILE A 207 15.54 -0.92 2.45
C ILE A 207 15.46 -0.36 3.89
N ASP A 208 16.42 0.43 4.33
CA ASP A 208 16.50 0.98 5.69
C ASP A 208 15.70 2.29 5.84
N GLY A 209 15.07 2.77 4.77
CA GLY A 209 14.40 4.07 4.72
C GLY A 209 13.08 4.17 5.46
N PHE A 210 12.71 3.23 6.33
CA PHE A 210 11.47 3.28 7.10
C PHE A 210 11.52 4.34 8.20
N TYR A 211 10.47 5.16 8.29
CA TYR A 211 10.30 6.14 9.36
C TYR A 211 9.98 5.45 10.69
N LEU A 212 10.85 5.60 11.67
CA LEU A 212 10.67 4.95 12.98
C LEU A 212 9.32 5.27 13.65
N PRO A 213 8.79 6.53 13.62
CA PRO A 213 7.48 6.81 14.19
C PRO A 213 6.34 6.07 13.48
N MET A 214 6.46 5.86 12.17
CA MET A 214 5.43 5.14 11.41
C MET A 214 5.52 3.62 11.61
N VAL A 215 6.72 3.08 11.85
CA VAL A 215 6.89 1.68 12.29
C VAL A 215 6.23 1.48 13.65
N GLU A 216 6.49 2.36 14.63
CA GLU A 216 5.84 2.33 15.95
C GLU A 216 4.30 2.43 15.83
N LEU A 217 3.80 3.27 14.93
CA LEU A 217 2.38 3.39 14.68
C LEU A 217 1.76 2.11 14.10
N VAL A 218 2.43 1.47 13.14
CA VAL A 218 1.96 0.19 12.56
C VAL A 218 1.90 -0.89 13.63
N GLU A 219 2.93 -1.00 14.47
CA GLU A 219 2.97 -1.92 15.60
C GLU A 219 1.82 -1.65 16.59
N TYR A 220 1.64 -0.40 17.02
CA TYR A 220 0.58 0.03 17.92
C TYR A 220 -0.82 -0.31 17.38
N LEU A 221 -1.09 -0.02 16.10
CA LEU A 221 -2.38 -0.35 15.49
C LEU A 221 -2.59 -1.87 15.41
N TYR A 222 -1.53 -2.63 15.06
CA TYR A 222 -1.61 -4.09 15.00
C TYR A 222 -1.90 -4.69 16.37
N GLU A 223 -1.27 -4.20 17.44
CA GLU A 223 -1.52 -4.61 18.83
C GLU A 223 -2.95 -4.27 19.32
N ASN A 224 -3.60 -3.29 18.66
CA ASN A 224 -5.00 -2.93 18.88
C ASN A 224 -5.96 -3.59 17.87
N ASP A 225 -5.56 -4.73 17.31
CA ASP A 225 -6.35 -5.56 16.39
C ASP A 225 -6.74 -4.86 15.07
N PHE A 226 -5.96 -3.88 14.59
CA PHE A 226 -6.17 -3.34 13.27
C PHE A 226 -5.51 -4.22 12.21
N THR A 227 -6.23 -4.45 11.11
CA THR A 227 -5.66 -5.05 9.90
C THR A 227 -4.98 -3.96 9.08
N ILE A 228 -3.67 -4.11 8.84
CA ILE A 228 -2.85 -3.12 8.17
C ILE A 228 -2.72 -3.46 6.68
N TYR A 229 -3.01 -2.50 5.80
CA TYR A 229 -2.78 -2.59 4.37
C TYR A 229 -1.80 -1.52 3.89
N VAL A 230 -0.92 -1.88 2.98
CA VAL A 230 -0.05 -0.94 2.25
C VAL A 230 -0.60 -0.74 0.85
N ILE A 231 -0.89 0.52 0.48
CA ILE A 231 -1.52 0.92 -0.79
C ILE A 231 -0.56 1.83 -1.55
N SER A 232 0.37 1.25 -2.28
CA SER A 232 1.49 1.96 -2.89
C SER A 232 1.30 2.30 -4.37
N GLY A 233 1.88 3.42 -4.81
CA GLY A 233 2.10 3.72 -6.23
C GLY A 233 3.24 2.92 -6.85
N THR A 234 4.16 2.39 -6.06
CA THR A 234 5.23 1.47 -6.47
C THR A 234 4.64 0.14 -6.95
N GLU A 235 5.35 -0.57 -7.82
CA GLU A 235 4.89 -1.86 -8.36
C GLU A 235 4.69 -2.88 -7.23
N ARG A 236 3.65 -3.72 -7.36
CA ARG A 236 3.16 -4.62 -6.31
C ARG A 236 4.19 -5.62 -5.80
N THR A 237 4.94 -6.28 -6.69
CA THR A 237 5.96 -7.27 -6.30
C THR A 237 7.14 -6.59 -5.62
N THR A 238 7.55 -5.43 -6.12
CA THR A 238 8.55 -4.56 -5.49
C THR A 238 8.10 -4.12 -4.10
N THR A 239 6.86 -3.65 -3.96
CA THR A 239 6.29 -3.26 -2.65
C THR A 239 6.25 -4.44 -1.68
N ARG A 240 5.87 -5.64 -2.15
CA ARG A 240 5.92 -6.87 -1.34
C ARG A 240 7.33 -7.22 -0.89
N ALA A 241 8.32 -7.09 -1.78
CA ALA A 241 9.72 -7.32 -1.46
C ALA A 241 10.22 -6.34 -0.38
N ILE A 242 9.88 -5.06 -0.49
CA ILE A 242 10.21 -4.05 0.50
C ILE A 242 9.57 -4.39 1.86
N VAL A 243 8.26 -4.61 1.90
CA VAL A 243 7.52 -4.87 3.15
C VAL A 243 8.00 -6.15 3.83
N ALA A 244 8.21 -7.24 3.08
CA ALA A 244 8.65 -8.52 3.64
C ALA A 244 10.09 -8.49 4.20
N ASN A 245 10.89 -7.48 3.84
CA ASN A 245 12.27 -7.30 4.32
C ASN A 245 12.42 -6.06 5.22
N SER A 246 11.32 -5.55 5.75
CA SER A 246 11.23 -4.31 6.51
C SER A 246 10.95 -4.54 8.01
N PRO A 247 11.03 -3.50 8.85
CA PRO A 247 10.61 -3.57 10.25
C PRO A 247 9.13 -3.92 10.46
N ILE A 248 8.26 -3.69 9.46
CA ILE A 248 6.81 -3.97 9.57
C ILE A 248 6.40 -5.35 9.03
N LYS A 249 7.35 -6.21 8.65
CA LYS A 249 7.11 -7.52 8.01
C LYS A 249 6.22 -8.47 8.81
N ASP A 250 6.25 -8.37 10.14
CA ASP A 250 5.48 -9.24 11.02
C ASP A 250 4.04 -8.75 11.22
N TYR A 251 3.74 -7.51 10.79
CA TYR A 251 2.43 -6.85 10.92
C TYR A 251 1.66 -6.78 9.59
N VAL A 252 2.36 -6.89 8.45
CA VAL A 252 1.76 -6.76 7.11
C VAL A 252 2.08 -7.98 6.26
N THR A 253 1.08 -8.80 5.97
CA THR A 253 1.24 -9.98 5.11
C THR A 253 1.21 -9.61 3.62
N PRO A 254 1.80 -10.42 2.72
CA PRO A 254 1.88 -10.10 1.28
C PRO A 254 0.54 -9.85 0.58
N ASN A 255 -0.54 -10.46 1.06
CA ASN A 255 -1.89 -10.23 0.53
C ASN A 255 -2.51 -8.89 1.00
N HIS A 256 -1.91 -8.22 1.98
CA HIS A 256 -2.28 -6.88 2.41
C HIS A 256 -1.45 -5.78 1.72
N VAL A 257 -0.68 -6.13 0.70
CA VAL A 257 0.11 -5.20 -0.10
C VAL A 257 -0.52 -5.04 -1.48
N ILE A 258 -0.95 -3.82 -1.79
CA ILE A 258 -1.61 -3.42 -3.03
C ILE A 258 -0.72 -2.37 -3.70
N GLY A 259 -0.32 -2.63 -4.94
CA GLY A 259 0.59 -1.78 -5.71
C GLY A 259 0.12 -1.53 -7.14
N THR A 260 0.96 -0.87 -7.90
CA THR A 260 0.85 -0.79 -9.36
C THR A 260 0.95 -2.19 -9.96
N ASP A 261 0.13 -2.50 -10.96
CA ASP A 261 0.10 -3.84 -11.57
C ASP A 261 0.77 -3.88 -12.94
N PHE A 262 1.72 -4.80 -13.08
CA PHE A 262 2.27 -5.25 -14.36
C PHE A 262 1.57 -6.52 -14.84
N GLU A 263 1.62 -6.77 -16.15
CA GLU A 263 1.02 -7.97 -16.71
C GLU A 263 1.92 -9.19 -16.47
N ILE A 264 1.30 -10.25 -15.93
CA ILE A 264 1.94 -11.53 -15.61
C ILE A 264 1.25 -12.62 -16.42
N LYS A 265 2.03 -13.51 -17.04
CA LYS A 265 1.55 -14.68 -17.80
C LYS A 265 2.45 -15.91 -17.59
N GLN A 266 2.01 -17.06 -18.07
CA GLN A 266 2.86 -18.23 -18.21
C GLN A 266 3.92 -18.01 -19.30
N PRO A 267 5.14 -18.53 -19.15
CA PRO A 267 6.19 -18.49 -20.19
C PRO A 267 5.69 -19.06 -21.52
N GLY A 268 6.05 -18.41 -22.63
CA GLY A 268 5.65 -18.81 -23.98
C GLY A 268 4.24 -18.39 -24.38
N TYR A 269 3.52 -17.65 -23.53
CA TYR A 269 2.17 -17.15 -23.80
C TYR A 269 2.06 -15.63 -23.70
N GLU A 270 3.18 -14.93 -23.75
CA GLU A 270 3.29 -13.48 -23.62
C GLU A 270 2.44 -12.75 -24.66
N ASP A 271 2.41 -13.28 -25.90
CA ASP A 271 1.64 -12.73 -27.01
C ASP A 271 0.16 -13.14 -27.05
N VAL A 272 -0.28 -14.00 -26.14
CA VAL A 272 -1.66 -14.50 -26.11
C VAL A 272 -2.55 -13.53 -25.32
N ALA A 273 -3.63 -13.07 -25.93
CA ALA A 273 -4.52 -12.08 -25.33
C ALA A 273 -5.25 -12.55 -24.04
N SER A 274 -5.37 -13.88 -23.86
CA SER A 274 -6.08 -14.44 -22.70
C SER A 274 -5.39 -15.70 -22.19
N ASN A 275 -5.29 -15.82 -20.86
CA ASN A 275 -4.75 -17.02 -20.20
C ASN A 275 -5.83 -18.10 -19.95
N MET A 276 -7.05 -17.96 -20.50
CA MET A 276 -8.18 -18.84 -20.21
C MET A 276 -8.00 -20.28 -20.70
N ASP A 277 -7.19 -20.47 -21.76
CA ASP A 277 -6.95 -21.78 -22.38
C ASP A 277 -5.80 -22.54 -21.76
N PHE A 278 -5.09 -21.94 -20.79
CA PHE A 278 -3.91 -22.51 -20.14
C PHE A 278 -4.23 -22.88 -18.69
N LYS A 279 -3.51 -23.88 -18.19
CA LYS A 279 -3.60 -24.34 -16.82
C LYS A 279 -2.20 -24.37 -16.24
N TYR A 280 -2.02 -23.71 -15.12
CA TYR A 280 -0.80 -23.80 -14.34
C TYR A 280 -0.57 -25.25 -13.89
N ALA A 281 0.61 -25.79 -14.16
CA ALA A 281 1.05 -27.12 -13.77
C ALA A 281 2.23 -27.01 -12.78
N ASP A 282 2.52 -28.11 -12.10
CA ASP A 282 3.66 -28.19 -11.19
C ASP A 282 4.98 -27.91 -11.94
N GLY A 283 5.74 -26.94 -11.46
CA GLY A 283 6.99 -26.48 -12.09
C GLY A 283 6.83 -25.41 -13.16
N ASP A 284 5.61 -24.91 -13.41
CA ASP A 284 5.42 -23.73 -14.24
C ASP A 284 5.83 -22.46 -13.47
N ASP A 285 6.34 -21.47 -14.20
CA ASP A 285 6.61 -20.14 -13.69
C ASP A 285 5.52 -19.16 -14.11
N LEU A 286 5.53 -17.98 -13.50
CA LEU A 286 4.80 -16.79 -13.93
C LEU A 286 5.81 -15.71 -14.30
N VAL A 287 5.69 -15.13 -15.49
CA VAL A 287 6.64 -14.15 -16.03
C VAL A 287 6.00 -12.79 -16.28
N LEU A 288 6.79 -11.75 -16.09
CA LEU A 288 6.46 -10.39 -16.48
C LEU A 288 6.55 -10.27 -18.01
N THR A 289 5.47 -9.85 -18.66
CA THR A 289 5.42 -9.76 -20.14
C THR A 289 5.98 -8.45 -20.71
N GLY A 290 6.29 -7.49 -19.83
CA GLY A 290 6.54 -6.10 -20.23
C GLY A 290 5.25 -5.27 -20.38
N GLY A 291 4.10 -5.89 -20.18
CA GLY A 291 2.80 -5.22 -20.18
C GLY A 291 2.53 -4.47 -18.87
N PHE A 292 1.88 -3.31 -19.01
CA PHE A 292 1.43 -2.48 -17.90
C PHE A 292 -0.09 -2.56 -17.80
N ILE A 293 -0.61 -2.80 -16.60
CA ILE A 293 -2.05 -2.89 -16.36
C ILE A 293 -2.59 -1.57 -15.81
N GLN A 294 -2.14 -1.13 -14.63
CA GLN A 294 -2.71 0.04 -13.97
C GLN A 294 -1.75 0.63 -12.93
N LYS A 295 -1.50 1.95 -12.98
CA LYS A 295 -0.80 2.70 -11.94
C LYS A 295 -1.73 2.93 -10.75
N ASN A 296 -1.27 2.58 -9.55
CA ASN A 296 -2.06 2.72 -8.33
C ASN A 296 -1.88 4.10 -7.69
N LEU A 297 -2.32 5.15 -8.37
CA LEU A 297 -2.29 6.54 -7.91
C LEU A 297 -3.68 7.18 -8.03
N ASN A 298 -3.93 8.24 -7.27
CA ASN A 298 -5.17 9.01 -7.31
C ASN A 298 -6.42 8.13 -7.10
N ALA A 299 -7.43 8.25 -7.96
CA ALA A 299 -8.67 7.49 -7.88
C ALA A 299 -8.45 5.96 -7.90
N ASN A 300 -7.36 5.50 -8.51
CA ASN A 300 -7.04 4.07 -8.54
C ASN A 300 -6.76 3.50 -7.14
N LYS A 301 -6.18 4.28 -6.20
CA LYS A 301 -6.02 3.83 -4.81
C LYS A 301 -7.36 3.46 -4.18
N SER A 302 -8.41 4.29 -4.31
CA SER A 302 -9.74 3.95 -3.80
C SER A 302 -10.40 2.79 -4.56
N ILE A 303 -10.17 2.68 -5.88
CA ILE A 303 -10.69 1.57 -6.68
C ILE A 303 -10.07 0.24 -6.24
N TYR A 304 -8.77 0.21 -5.96
CA TYR A 304 -8.11 -0.99 -5.45
C TYR A 304 -8.55 -1.34 -4.03
N VAL A 305 -8.75 -0.34 -3.15
CA VAL A 305 -9.34 -0.57 -1.81
C VAL A 305 -10.70 -1.27 -1.95
N GLU A 306 -11.59 -0.76 -2.83
CA GLU A 306 -12.90 -1.38 -3.07
C GLU A 306 -12.79 -2.80 -3.63
N ARG A 307 -11.86 -3.06 -4.56
CA ARG A 307 -11.72 -4.36 -5.22
C ARG A 307 -11.10 -5.43 -4.35
N GLU A 308 -10.09 -5.09 -3.57
CA GLU A 308 -9.24 -6.06 -2.88
C GLU A 308 -9.55 -6.17 -1.38
N ILE A 309 -10.03 -5.09 -0.77
CA ILE A 309 -10.45 -5.08 0.64
C ILE A 309 -11.98 -5.27 0.73
N GLY A 310 -12.74 -4.62 -0.14
CA GLY A 310 -14.20 -4.76 -0.23
C GLY A 310 -14.98 -4.00 0.84
N GLN A 311 -14.29 -3.17 1.64
CA GLN A 311 -14.91 -2.27 2.63
C GLN A 311 -14.06 -1.02 2.82
N ARG A 312 -14.69 0.03 3.39
CA ARG A 312 -14.00 1.29 3.68
C ARG A 312 -13.07 1.13 4.86
N PRO A 313 -11.80 1.58 4.75
CA PRO A 313 -10.93 1.64 5.91
C PRO A 313 -11.43 2.69 6.90
N VAL A 314 -11.05 2.54 8.16
CA VAL A 314 -11.38 3.48 9.24
C VAL A 314 -10.21 4.39 9.59
N LEU A 315 -9.00 4.04 9.15
CA LEU A 315 -7.83 4.89 9.19
C LEU A 315 -7.14 4.90 7.82
N ALA A 316 -6.69 6.08 7.37
CA ALA A 316 -5.94 6.23 6.13
C ALA A 316 -4.77 7.20 6.33
N PHE A 317 -3.59 6.82 5.84
CA PHE A 317 -2.34 7.57 5.96
C PHE A 317 -1.73 7.81 4.58
N GLY A 318 -1.29 9.04 4.33
CA GLY A 318 -0.64 9.44 3.08
C GLY A 318 0.26 10.64 3.28
N ASN A 319 0.92 11.10 2.20
CA ASN A 319 1.80 12.26 2.24
C ASN A 319 1.58 13.22 1.07
N SER A 320 0.83 12.82 0.07
CA SER A 320 0.73 13.57 -1.18
C SER A 320 -0.68 13.66 -1.75
N GLY A 321 -0.85 14.50 -2.78
CA GLY A 321 -2.12 14.63 -3.50
C GLY A 321 -2.60 13.32 -4.13
N SER A 322 -1.70 12.36 -4.40
CA SER A 322 -2.06 11.05 -4.96
C SER A 322 -2.86 10.17 -3.99
N ASP A 323 -2.80 10.46 -2.68
CA ASP A 323 -3.43 9.69 -1.62
C ASP A 323 -4.81 10.20 -1.24
N THR A 324 -5.12 11.46 -1.62
CA THR A 324 -6.37 12.12 -1.24
C THR A 324 -7.62 11.31 -1.60
N SER A 325 -7.59 10.56 -2.72
CA SER A 325 -8.73 9.71 -3.09
C SER A 325 -8.97 8.57 -2.10
N MET A 326 -7.90 7.91 -1.65
CA MET A 326 -7.97 6.86 -0.64
C MET A 326 -8.41 7.42 0.72
N MET A 327 -7.86 8.56 1.10
CA MET A 327 -8.20 9.24 2.35
C MET A 327 -9.66 9.72 2.36
N ASN A 328 -10.11 10.37 1.28
CA ASN A 328 -11.52 10.76 1.12
C ASN A 328 -12.46 9.56 1.10
N TYR A 329 -12.00 8.41 0.56
CA TYR A 329 -12.79 7.19 0.56
C TYR A 329 -12.96 6.63 1.99
N ALA A 330 -11.96 6.77 2.84
CA ALA A 330 -12.02 6.37 4.25
C ALA A 330 -12.98 7.27 5.05
N ILE A 331 -12.80 8.60 5.00
CA ILE A 331 -13.58 9.55 5.80
C ILE A 331 -14.94 9.96 5.18
N ASP A 332 -15.33 9.31 4.08
CA ASP A 332 -16.61 9.55 3.42
C ASP A 332 -17.78 9.34 4.39
N SER A 333 -18.77 10.23 4.37
CA SER A 333 -19.96 10.18 5.23
C SER A 333 -20.79 8.88 5.11
N ARG A 334 -20.54 8.07 4.09
CA ARG A 334 -21.12 6.75 3.91
C ARG A 334 -20.34 5.63 4.62
N ASN A 335 -19.19 5.94 5.23
CA ASN A 335 -18.54 5.00 6.13
C ASN A 335 -19.46 4.77 7.34
N GLN A 336 -19.69 3.53 7.69
CA GLN A 336 -20.58 3.19 8.81
C GLN A 336 -19.94 3.45 10.17
N TYR A 337 -18.62 3.64 10.19
CA TYR A 337 -17.84 3.86 11.40
C TYR A 337 -17.20 5.24 11.41
N LEU A 338 -16.78 5.68 12.59
CA LEU A 338 -15.89 6.80 12.74
C LEU A 338 -14.58 6.51 11.99
N ALA A 339 -14.17 7.41 11.11
CA ALA A 339 -12.95 7.25 10.35
C ALA A 339 -12.13 8.54 10.37
N GLU A 340 -10.81 8.40 10.39
CA GLU A 340 -9.87 9.53 10.35
C GLU A 340 -8.81 9.32 9.25
N ALA A 341 -8.27 10.42 8.76
CA ALA A 341 -7.23 10.43 7.75
C ALA A 341 -6.08 11.35 8.19
N TYR A 342 -4.86 10.89 8.01
CA TYR A 342 -3.64 11.56 8.48
C TYR A 342 -2.70 11.81 7.30
N MET A 343 -2.21 13.06 7.16
CA MET A 343 -1.35 13.45 6.06
C MET A 343 0.01 13.92 6.58
N ILE A 344 1.07 13.22 6.19
CA ILE A 344 2.44 13.57 6.56
C ILE A 344 2.90 14.75 5.71
N VAL A 345 3.50 15.72 6.37
CA VAL A 345 4.13 16.90 5.76
C VAL A 345 5.64 16.73 5.85
N ALA A 346 6.31 16.65 4.70
CA ALA A 346 7.77 16.58 4.61
C ALA A 346 8.41 17.96 4.82
N ASP A 347 8.35 18.48 6.05
CA ASP A 347 8.81 19.81 6.45
C ASP A 347 10.16 19.81 7.19
N ASP A 348 10.81 18.65 7.36
CA ASP A 348 12.12 18.53 8.01
C ASP A 348 13.25 18.63 7.00
N SER A 349 13.89 19.79 6.94
CA SER A 349 15.05 20.02 6.08
C SER A 349 16.39 19.70 6.75
N VAL A 350 16.39 19.34 8.04
CA VAL A 350 17.61 19.05 8.82
C VAL A 350 17.92 17.55 8.82
N ARG A 351 16.95 16.74 9.16
CA ARG A 351 17.10 15.27 9.26
C ARG A 351 16.70 14.57 7.95
N GLU A 352 15.88 15.25 7.12
CA GLU A 352 15.35 14.82 5.85
C GLU A 352 15.60 15.86 4.75
N TRP A 353 15.22 15.54 3.51
CA TRP A 353 15.29 16.46 2.38
C TRP A 353 13.97 17.21 2.14
N GLY A 354 13.03 17.10 3.07
CA GLY A 354 11.74 17.76 3.02
C GLY A 354 11.87 19.29 3.08
N THR A 355 11.09 19.99 2.28
CA THR A 355 11.08 21.46 2.20
C THR A 355 9.66 22.03 2.16
N ALA A 356 8.66 21.24 2.56
CA ALA A 356 7.28 21.70 2.57
C ALA A 356 7.06 22.81 3.60
N ASP A 357 6.23 23.80 3.23
CA ASP A 357 5.81 24.83 4.18
C ASP A 357 4.72 24.25 5.09
N TRP A 358 5.06 24.08 6.37
CA TRP A 358 4.14 23.57 7.37
C TRP A 358 2.84 24.40 7.49
N ALA A 359 2.96 25.72 7.50
CA ALA A 359 1.80 26.58 7.73
C ALA A 359 0.81 26.49 6.56
N GLU A 360 1.31 26.40 5.33
CA GLU A 360 0.51 26.21 4.13
C GLU A 360 -0.12 24.80 4.12
N LYS A 361 0.70 23.76 4.24
CA LYS A 361 0.27 22.38 4.11
C LYS A 361 -0.66 21.91 5.23
N SER A 362 -0.37 22.30 6.47
CA SER A 362 -1.26 21.97 7.59
C SER A 362 -2.64 22.62 7.46
N ALA A 363 -2.71 23.86 6.98
CA ALA A 363 -3.99 24.53 6.73
C ALA A 363 -4.77 23.86 5.59
N GLU A 364 -4.10 23.53 4.47
CA GLU A 364 -4.67 22.81 3.33
C GLU A 364 -5.27 21.46 3.76
N TYR A 365 -4.51 20.65 4.47
CA TYR A 365 -4.95 19.31 4.87
C TYR A 365 -6.05 19.35 5.93
N THR A 366 -6.00 20.32 6.85
CA THR A 366 -7.09 20.53 7.82
C THR A 366 -8.39 20.93 7.13
N GLU A 367 -8.34 21.79 6.09
CA GLU A 367 -9.52 22.14 5.30
C GLU A 367 -10.11 20.93 4.56
N MET A 368 -9.27 19.97 4.16
CA MET A 368 -9.70 18.69 3.58
C MET A 368 -10.29 17.73 4.60
N GLY A 369 -10.20 18.02 5.90
CA GLY A 369 -10.66 17.15 6.99
C GLY A 369 -9.63 16.11 7.43
N TYR A 370 -8.36 16.30 7.09
CA TYR A 370 -7.25 15.42 7.52
C TYR A 370 -6.52 16.00 8.73
N VAL A 371 -5.90 15.14 9.50
CA VAL A 371 -4.97 15.51 10.56
C VAL A 371 -3.56 15.59 9.95
N PRO A 372 -2.93 16.78 9.91
CA PRO A 372 -1.56 16.91 9.41
C PRO A 372 -0.55 16.41 10.44
N ILE A 373 0.50 15.71 9.98
CA ILE A 373 1.65 15.25 10.77
C ILE A 373 2.90 15.98 10.27
N SER A 374 3.58 16.71 11.12
CA SER A 374 4.85 17.40 10.80
C SER A 374 6.02 16.48 11.07
N MET A 375 6.84 16.19 10.06
CA MET A 375 8.09 15.45 10.29
C MET A 375 9.03 16.18 11.23
N GLU A 376 9.11 17.54 11.14
CA GLU A 376 9.98 18.34 11.98
C GLU A 376 9.54 18.33 13.44
N LYS A 377 8.23 18.43 13.72
CA LYS A 377 7.70 18.69 15.06
C LYS A 377 7.15 17.44 15.75
N ASP A 378 6.42 16.60 14.99
CA ASP A 378 5.76 15.41 15.55
C ASP A 378 6.70 14.20 15.68
N PHE A 379 7.76 14.11 14.83
CA PHE A 379 8.73 13.04 14.92
C PHE A 379 9.92 13.43 15.80
N ALA A 380 10.06 12.79 16.97
CA ALA A 380 11.24 12.97 17.81
C ALA A 380 12.49 12.38 17.14
N LYS A 381 12.32 11.28 16.40
CA LYS A 381 13.40 10.58 15.72
C LYS A 381 12.87 9.95 14.42
N ILE A 382 13.46 10.28 13.27
CA ILE A 382 13.00 9.74 11.97
C ILE A 382 13.67 8.40 11.66
N TYR A 383 14.98 8.29 11.84
CA TYR A 383 15.82 7.12 11.54
C TYR A 383 16.70 6.74 12.73
N PRO A 384 17.34 5.55 12.73
CA PRO A 384 18.42 5.21 13.66
C PRO A 384 19.54 6.28 13.65
N ASP A 385 20.20 6.53 14.79
CA ASP A 385 21.23 7.57 14.95
C ASP A 385 22.45 7.38 14.04
N THR A 386 22.63 6.19 13.48
CA THR A 386 23.69 5.88 12.52
C THR A 386 23.41 6.42 11.12
N ILE A 387 22.16 6.73 10.81
CA ILE A 387 21.72 7.28 9.53
C ILE A 387 21.67 8.79 9.64
N THR A 388 22.34 9.47 8.76
CA THR A 388 22.36 10.93 8.70
C THR A 388 22.22 11.41 7.26
N LYS A 389 21.62 12.57 7.07
CA LYS A 389 21.53 13.23 5.78
C LYS A 389 22.91 13.42 5.18
N ALA A 390 23.10 13.10 3.89
CA ALA A 390 24.34 13.35 3.16
C ALA A 390 24.52 14.86 2.87
N ALA A 391 25.68 15.25 2.36
CA ALA A 391 25.93 16.64 1.99
C ALA A 391 25.09 17.08 0.78
N GLU A 392 24.82 16.16 -0.13
CA GLU A 392 24.03 16.35 -1.35
C GLU A 392 22.98 15.26 -1.45
N GLN A 393 21.79 15.60 -1.97
CA GLN A 393 20.70 14.65 -2.17
C GLN A 393 20.98 13.73 -3.38
N TYR A 394 21.70 14.24 -4.36
CA TYR A 394 21.98 13.55 -5.61
C TYR A 394 23.43 13.72 -6.00
N VAL A 395 24.06 12.61 -6.36
CA VAL A 395 25.41 12.58 -6.93
C VAL A 395 25.31 11.99 -8.34
N GLU A 396 25.72 12.75 -9.35
CA GLU A 396 25.77 12.23 -10.71
C GLU A 396 26.88 11.19 -10.82
N ARG A 397 26.52 9.95 -11.14
CA ARG A 397 27.50 8.89 -11.36
C ARG A 397 28.01 8.94 -12.80
N GLU A 398 29.31 8.87 -12.97
CA GLU A 398 29.89 8.65 -14.30
C GLU A 398 29.48 7.26 -14.80
N GLN A 399 28.91 7.19 -15.98
CA GLN A 399 28.68 5.90 -16.65
C GLN A 399 30.02 5.21 -16.85
N VAL A 400 30.08 3.92 -16.51
CA VAL A 400 31.24 3.09 -16.85
C VAL A 400 31.27 3.01 -18.37
N SER A 401 32.10 3.84 -19.04
CA SER A 401 32.38 3.67 -20.46
C SER A 401 32.95 2.26 -20.64
N GLU A 402 32.39 1.50 -21.57
CA GLU A 402 33.01 0.24 -22.00
C GLU A 402 34.50 0.50 -22.26
N PRO A 403 35.41 -0.38 -21.79
CA PRO A 403 36.82 -0.26 -22.17
C PRO A 403 36.86 -0.27 -23.69
N GLU A 404 37.42 0.80 -24.31
CA GLU A 404 37.69 0.80 -25.73
C GLU A 404 38.45 -0.49 -26.03
N GLU A 405 37.87 -1.40 -26.80
CA GLU A 405 38.58 -2.57 -27.30
C GLU A 405 39.80 -2.01 -28.07
N GLU A 406 40.97 -2.24 -27.50
CA GLU A 406 42.24 -1.87 -28.11
C GLU A 406 42.27 -2.48 -29.52
N GLU A 407 42.05 -1.66 -30.53
CA GLU A 407 42.41 -1.92 -31.93
C GLU A 407 43.94 -2.07 -32.09
N GLU A 408 44.54 -3.00 -31.34
CA GLU A 408 45.97 -3.30 -31.40
C GLU A 408 46.26 -4.67 -32.00
N LEU A 409 45.62 -5.04 -33.10
CA LEU A 409 45.99 -6.28 -33.84
C LEU A 409 45.85 -6.19 -35.35
N ALA A 410 45.79 -5.01 -35.94
CA ALA A 410 45.71 -4.87 -37.43
C ALA A 410 46.94 -4.25 -38.10
N ASN A 411 48.04 -4.00 -37.39
CA ASN A 411 49.26 -3.45 -37.99
C ASN A 411 50.53 -4.27 -37.79
N ALA A 412 50.41 -5.60 -37.69
CA ALA A 412 51.58 -6.53 -37.68
C ALA A 412 51.31 -7.72 -38.61
N ALA A 413 51.30 -7.47 -39.94
CA ALA A 413 51.53 -8.49 -40.97
C ALA A 413 52.14 -7.84 -42.24
#